data_8d9b4c794c60fc5029e1696ec0bc7d14
#
_entry.id   8d9b4c794c60fc5029e1696ec0bc7d14
#
_cell.length_a   1.000
_cell.length_b   1.000
_cell.length_c   1.000
_cell.angle_alpha   90.00
_cell.angle_beta   90.00
_cell.angle_gamma   90.00
#
_symmetry.space_group_name_H-M   'P 1'
#
loop_
_entity.id
_entity.type
_entity.pdbx_description
1 polymer ?
#
loop_
_entity_poly.entity_id
_entity_poly.type
_entity_poly.pdbx_seq_one_letter_code
_entity_poly.pdbx_strand_id
1 'polypeptide(L)'
;AQQVDNELSGIALELVGKGKDLAKDLGTEVTAVLVGSGIKGLADELAEYGADKVIVVDDPELKEYRTEPYAHALASVINEFKPEIFLVGATAIGRDLGPRVSARIHTGLTADCTQLDIGDFPINPIPGKEQLHNQLLMTRPAFGGNTIATIACPNFRPQMATVRPGVMQKAERVPGAKAEVIEFNPGFTPDNKYVEILKIVKSVSDVADIMDAKILVSGGRGVGSAENFKLLDDLAEVLGGTVSCSRAVVDAGWKPKD
;
A
#
# COMPACT_ATOMS: atom_id res chain seq x y z
N ALA A 1 5.50 2.88 -5.53
CA ALA A 1 4.16 3.31 -5.94
C ALA A 1 3.45 2.14 -6.64
N GLN A 2 2.27 1.78 -6.17
CA GLN A 2 1.47 0.74 -6.82
C GLN A 2 0.69 1.32 -7.99
N GLN A 3 0.65 0.59 -9.08
CA GLN A 3 -0.16 0.86 -10.25
C GLN A 3 -0.93 -0.40 -10.66
N VAL A 4 -2.06 -0.24 -11.32
CA VAL A 4 -2.85 -1.32 -11.91
C VAL A 4 -3.32 -0.83 -13.28
N ASP A 5 -3.12 -1.63 -14.32
CA ASP A 5 -3.48 -1.30 -15.72
C ASP A 5 -2.92 0.08 -16.16
N ASN A 6 -1.70 0.44 -15.72
CA ASN A 6 -1.03 1.72 -15.97
C ASN A 6 -1.73 2.95 -15.38
N GLU A 7 -2.46 2.77 -14.27
CA GLU A 7 -3.02 3.86 -13.48
C GLU A 7 -2.50 3.77 -12.04
N LEU A 8 -2.14 4.92 -11.43
CA LEU A 8 -1.69 4.95 -10.06
C LEU A 8 -2.85 4.65 -9.11
N SER A 9 -2.64 3.72 -8.19
CA SER A 9 -3.62 3.46 -7.14
C SER A 9 -3.63 4.57 -6.10
N GLY A 10 -4.80 4.82 -5.48
CA GLY A 10 -4.96 5.85 -4.45
C GLY A 10 -3.93 5.76 -3.33
N ILE A 11 -3.61 4.53 -2.89
CA ILE A 11 -2.61 4.30 -1.85
C ILE A 11 -1.20 4.74 -2.27
N ALA A 12 -0.84 4.69 -3.56
CA ALA A 12 0.45 5.18 -4.01
C ALA A 12 0.61 6.68 -3.72
N LEU A 13 -0.45 7.46 -4.00
CA LEU A 13 -0.48 8.91 -3.76
C LEU A 13 -0.52 9.25 -2.26
N GLU A 14 -1.24 8.46 -1.46
CA GLU A 14 -1.22 8.58 0.01
C GLU A 14 0.19 8.38 0.57
N LEU A 15 0.92 7.37 0.09
CA LEU A 15 2.27 7.08 0.54
C LEU A 15 3.29 8.14 0.12
N VAL A 16 3.14 8.76 -1.05
CA VAL A 16 3.98 9.90 -1.45
C VAL A 16 3.72 11.08 -0.51
N GLY A 17 2.44 11.39 -0.21
CA GLY A 17 2.07 12.44 0.73
C GLY A 17 2.66 12.21 2.13
N LYS A 18 2.47 10.99 2.68
CA LYS A 18 3.05 10.66 3.99
C LYS A 18 4.58 10.63 3.96
N GLY A 19 5.17 10.19 2.84
CA GLY A 19 6.61 10.25 2.62
C GLY A 19 7.17 11.67 2.75
N LYS A 20 6.45 12.68 2.22
CA LYS A 20 6.83 14.10 2.37
C LYS A 20 6.86 14.55 3.83
N ASP A 21 5.86 14.16 4.62
CA ASP A 21 5.83 14.51 6.05
C ASP A 21 7.06 13.91 6.76
N LEU A 22 7.31 12.61 6.56
CA LEU A 22 8.45 11.91 7.16
C LEU A 22 9.79 12.47 6.68
N ALA A 23 9.91 12.78 5.39
CA ALA A 23 11.12 13.36 4.81
C ALA A 23 11.41 14.76 5.36
N LYS A 24 10.35 15.57 5.58
CA LYS A 24 10.49 16.87 6.24
C LYS A 24 11.04 16.75 7.65
N ASP A 25 10.55 15.77 8.43
CA ASP A 25 10.99 15.53 9.80
C ASP A 25 12.47 15.06 9.84
N LEU A 26 12.88 14.29 8.83
CA LEU A 26 14.26 13.76 8.70
C LEU A 26 15.21 14.70 7.96
N GLY A 27 14.74 15.78 7.33
CA GLY A 27 15.55 16.66 6.49
C GLY A 27 16.09 15.98 5.23
N THR A 28 15.28 15.12 4.60
CA THR A 28 15.66 14.31 3.42
C THR A 28 14.62 14.43 2.29
N GLU A 29 14.79 13.65 1.23
CA GLU A 29 13.96 13.66 0.02
C GLU A 29 13.04 12.45 -0.05
N VAL A 30 11.94 12.57 -0.82
CA VAL A 30 11.01 11.48 -1.15
C VAL A 30 11.35 10.89 -2.50
N THR A 31 11.68 9.61 -2.51
CA THR A 31 11.86 8.84 -3.74
C THR A 31 10.70 7.87 -3.92
N ALA A 32 9.93 8.01 -4.98
CA ALA A 32 8.93 7.03 -5.36
C ALA A 32 9.57 5.92 -6.23
N VAL A 33 9.20 4.66 -5.99
CA VAL A 33 9.62 3.54 -6.84
C VAL A 33 8.41 3.05 -7.62
N LEU A 34 8.51 3.05 -8.94
CA LEU A 34 7.48 2.64 -9.88
C LEU A 34 7.95 1.38 -10.61
N VAL A 35 7.16 0.30 -10.52
CA VAL A 35 7.51 -1.02 -11.07
C VAL A 35 6.38 -1.51 -11.97
N GLY A 36 6.71 -1.91 -13.20
CA GLY A 36 5.71 -2.39 -14.15
C GLY A 36 6.23 -2.49 -15.58
N SER A 37 5.33 -2.44 -16.55
CA SER A 37 5.65 -2.44 -17.96
C SER A 37 4.88 -1.34 -18.70
N GLY A 38 5.60 -0.46 -19.41
CA GLY A 38 5.01 0.68 -20.13
C GLY A 38 4.55 1.81 -19.21
N ILE A 39 5.18 1.98 -18.04
CA ILE A 39 4.70 2.82 -16.93
C ILE A 39 5.41 4.17 -16.80
N LYS A 40 6.38 4.48 -17.66
CA LYS A 40 7.21 5.70 -17.53
C LYS A 40 6.38 6.99 -17.46
N GLY A 41 5.25 7.04 -18.14
CA GLY A 41 4.35 8.21 -18.14
C GLY A 41 3.74 8.55 -16.78
N LEU A 42 3.71 7.61 -15.82
CA LEU A 42 3.17 7.81 -14.48
C LEU A 42 4.13 8.57 -13.54
N ALA A 43 5.39 8.76 -13.95
CA ALA A 43 6.39 9.44 -13.12
C ALA A 43 6.03 10.92 -12.90
N ASP A 44 5.48 11.59 -13.90
CA ASP A 44 5.07 12.99 -13.79
C ASP A 44 3.92 13.16 -12.78
N GLU A 45 2.97 12.23 -12.73
CA GLU A 45 1.89 12.27 -11.76
C GLU A 45 2.42 12.10 -10.32
N LEU A 46 3.37 11.19 -10.08
CA LEU A 46 4.02 11.04 -8.77
C LEU A 46 4.74 12.32 -8.34
N ALA A 47 5.38 13.02 -9.28
CA ALA A 47 6.02 14.30 -9.02
C ALA A 47 5.01 15.38 -8.62
N GLU A 48 3.85 15.44 -9.27
CA GLU A 48 2.79 16.38 -8.95
C GLU A 48 2.21 16.18 -7.55
N TYR A 49 2.30 14.98 -6.99
CA TYR A 49 1.92 14.68 -5.60
C TYR A 49 3.09 14.77 -4.61
N GLY A 50 4.29 15.15 -5.07
CA GLY A 50 5.39 15.56 -4.22
C GLY A 50 6.55 14.57 -4.10
N ALA A 51 6.69 13.63 -5.02
CA ALA A 51 7.93 12.87 -5.15
C ALA A 51 9.04 13.79 -5.69
N ASP A 52 10.18 13.83 -5.02
CA ASP A 52 11.37 14.57 -5.47
C ASP A 52 12.11 13.76 -6.54
N LYS A 53 12.11 12.43 -6.41
CA LYS A 53 12.70 11.49 -7.35
C LYS A 53 11.75 10.34 -7.65
N VAL A 54 11.83 9.80 -8.86
CA VAL A 54 11.08 8.60 -9.26
C VAL A 54 12.04 7.59 -9.88
N ILE A 55 12.21 6.45 -9.22
CA ILE A 55 12.94 5.31 -9.78
C ILE A 55 11.94 4.46 -10.57
N VAL A 56 12.20 4.32 -11.86
CA VAL A 56 11.34 3.56 -12.79
C VAL A 56 12.01 2.25 -13.14
N VAL A 57 11.35 1.14 -12.83
CA VAL A 57 11.71 -0.21 -13.27
C VAL A 57 10.69 -0.65 -14.28
N ASP A 58 10.97 -0.41 -15.55
CA ASP A 58 10.06 -0.69 -16.67
C ASP A 58 10.59 -1.86 -17.49
N ASP A 59 9.98 -3.04 -17.35
CA ASP A 59 10.39 -4.26 -18.00
C ASP A 59 9.17 -5.12 -18.38
N PRO A 60 9.14 -5.75 -19.58
CA PRO A 60 8.05 -6.65 -20.00
C PRO A 60 7.72 -7.77 -19.01
N GLU A 61 8.71 -8.26 -18.24
CA GLU A 61 8.53 -9.27 -17.19
C GLU A 61 7.63 -8.80 -16.04
N LEU A 62 7.46 -7.49 -15.90
CA LEU A 62 6.68 -6.84 -14.85
C LEU A 62 5.28 -6.43 -15.33
N LYS A 63 4.86 -6.87 -16.53
CA LYS A 63 3.53 -6.52 -17.06
C LYS A 63 2.41 -7.00 -16.14
N GLU A 64 2.50 -8.25 -15.70
CA GLU A 64 1.54 -8.84 -14.78
C GLU A 64 2.23 -9.12 -13.44
N TYR A 65 1.49 -8.93 -12.34
CA TYR A 65 2.06 -9.15 -11.03
C TYR A 65 2.42 -10.64 -10.83
N ARG A 66 3.67 -10.85 -10.50
CA ARG A 66 4.22 -12.12 -9.99
C ARG A 66 5.17 -11.77 -8.85
N THR A 67 5.03 -12.45 -7.73
CA THR A 67 5.78 -12.13 -6.50
C THR A 67 7.28 -12.08 -6.72
N GLU A 68 7.84 -13.06 -7.42
CA GLU A 68 9.31 -13.19 -7.55
C GLU A 68 9.95 -12.08 -8.40
N PRO A 69 9.50 -11.77 -9.63
CA PRO A 69 10.07 -10.66 -10.41
C PRO A 69 9.95 -9.31 -9.71
N TYR A 70 8.80 -9.04 -9.10
CA TYR A 70 8.59 -7.80 -8.35
C TYR A 70 9.46 -7.70 -7.10
N ALA A 71 9.60 -8.82 -6.35
CA ALA A 71 10.47 -8.87 -5.17
C ALA A 71 11.96 -8.72 -5.55
N HIS A 72 12.38 -9.29 -6.68
CA HIS A 72 13.73 -9.10 -7.21
C HIS A 72 13.97 -7.63 -7.57
N ALA A 73 13.05 -7.02 -8.32
CA ALA A 73 13.15 -5.62 -8.72
C ALA A 73 13.26 -4.69 -7.51
N LEU A 74 12.38 -4.83 -6.53
CA LEU A 74 12.40 -3.98 -5.34
C LEU A 74 13.61 -4.23 -4.45
N ALA A 75 14.03 -5.48 -4.26
CA ALA A 75 15.24 -5.77 -3.49
C ALA A 75 16.50 -5.19 -4.15
N SER A 76 16.58 -5.24 -5.50
CA SER A 76 17.68 -4.64 -6.25
C SER A 76 17.72 -3.11 -6.10
N VAL A 77 16.55 -2.45 -6.20
CA VAL A 77 16.43 -1.01 -5.94
C VAL A 77 16.87 -0.66 -4.51
N ILE A 78 16.38 -1.41 -3.50
CA ILE A 78 16.75 -1.15 -2.11
C ILE A 78 18.25 -1.34 -1.87
N ASN A 79 18.86 -2.36 -2.45
CA ASN A 79 20.29 -2.62 -2.31
C ASN A 79 21.16 -1.55 -2.97
N GLU A 80 20.70 -0.99 -4.10
CA GLU A 80 21.43 0.08 -4.81
C GLU A 80 21.29 1.42 -4.10
N PHE A 81 20.05 1.84 -3.81
CA PHE A 81 19.76 3.19 -3.31
C PHE A 81 19.75 3.30 -1.78
N LYS A 82 19.72 2.19 -1.05
CA LYS A 82 19.82 2.10 0.42
C LYS A 82 18.94 3.09 1.17
N PRO A 83 17.61 3.07 0.95
CA PRO A 83 16.73 3.99 1.63
C PRO A 83 16.71 3.74 3.14
N GLU A 84 16.49 4.80 3.93
CA GLU A 84 16.31 4.70 5.39
C GLU A 84 14.96 4.07 5.74
N ILE A 85 13.91 4.45 4.98
CA ILE A 85 12.53 3.99 5.15
C ILE A 85 12.00 3.48 3.81
N PHE A 86 11.24 2.39 3.84
CA PHE A 86 10.58 1.85 2.65
C PHE A 86 9.12 1.50 2.94
N LEU A 87 8.20 2.24 2.32
CA LEU A 87 6.76 2.10 2.53
C LEU A 87 6.08 1.36 1.36
N VAL A 88 5.14 0.49 1.70
CA VAL A 88 4.36 -0.30 0.75
C VAL A 88 2.87 -0.17 1.11
N GLY A 89 1.96 -0.05 0.14
CA GLY A 89 0.52 -0.08 0.41
C GLY A 89 0.06 -1.47 0.86
N ALA A 90 -0.75 -1.58 1.90
CA ALA A 90 -1.28 -2.86 2.40
C ALA A 90 -2.48 -3.37 1.58
N THR A 91 -2.38 -3.31 0.26
CA THR A 91 -3.28 -3.96 -0.70
C THR A 91 -3.02 -5.46 -0.75
N ALA A 92 -3.82 -6.22 -1.51
CA ALA A 92 -3.55 -7.65 -1.73
C ALA A 92 -2.14 -7.91 -2.26
N ILE A 93 -1.69 -7.11 -3.24
CA ILE A 93 -0.33 -7.18 -3.80
C ILE A 93 0.72 -6.80 -2.75
N GLY A 94 0.52 -5.69 -2.04
CA GLY A 94 1.51 -5.22 -1.08
C GLY A 94 1.65 -6.10 0.15
N ARG A 95 0.58 -6.80 0.56
CA ARG A 95 0.61 -7.79 1.66
C ARG A 95 1.34 -9.07 1.29
N ASP A 96 1.40 -9.40 0.01
CA ASP A 96 2.24 -10.49 -0.52
C ASP A 96 3.69 -10.03 -0.73
N LEU A 97 3.88 -8.91 -1.38
CA LEU A 97 5.19 -8.41 -1.82
C LEU A 97 6.05 -7.88 -0.67
N GLY A 98 5.48 -7.10 0.24
CA GLY A 98 6.21 -6.46 1.34
C GLY A 98 6.99 -7.43 2.21
N PRO A 99 6.35 -8.50 2.78
CA PRO A 99 7.05 -9.50 3.56
C PRO A 99 8.12 -10.26 2.76
N ARG A 100 7.86 -10.51 1.47
CA ARG A 100 8.83 -11.19 0.59
C ARG A 100 10.09 -10.35 0.39
N VAL A 101 9.92 -9.05 0.17
CA VAL A 101 11.04 -8.10 0.03
C VAL A 101 11.81 -8.00 1.35
N SER A 102 11.12 -7.77 2.47
CA SER A 102 11.78 -7.60 3.78
C SER A 102 12.61 -8.84 4.18
N ALA A 103 12.08 -10.04 3.93
CA ALA A 103 12.81 -11.28 4.16
C ALA A 103 14.07 -11.40 3.28
N ARG A 104 13.99 -10.97 2.01
CA ARG A 104 15.10 -11.03 1.07
C ARG A 104 16.25 -10.09 1.42
N ILE A 105 15.94 -8.91 1.94
CA ILE A 105 16.95 -7.93 2.36
C ILE A 105 17.29 -8.01 3.85
N HIS A 106 16.73 -8.99 4.56
CA HIS A 106 16.98 -9.26 5.98
C HIS A 106 16.66 -8.09 6.91
N THR A 107 15.50 -7.45 6.73
CA THR A 107 15.00 -6.40 7.62
C THR A 107 13.63 -6.74 8.20
N GLY A 108 13.20 -5.99 9.22
CA GLY A 108 11.86 -6.09 9.79
C GLY A 108 10.81 -5.35 8.96
N LEU A 109 9.56 -5.84 9.00
CA LEU A 109 8.41 -5.17 8.39
C LEU A 109 7.24 -5.15 9.37
N THR A 110 6.69 -3.96 9.62
CA THR A 110 5.45 -3.81 10.37
C THR A 110 4.27 -3.75 9.41
N ALA A 111 3.33 -4.67 9.58
CA ALA A 111 2.23 -4.82 8.65
C ALA A 111 0.98 -4.04 9.06
N ASP A 112 0.25 -3.49 8.06
CA ASP A 112 -1.07 -2.89 8.19
C ASP A 112 -1.11 -1.69 9.14
N CYS A 113 -0.11 -0.81 9.01
CA CYS A 113 0.02 0.40 9.80
C CYS A 113 -1.09 1.40 9.49
N THR A 114 -1.54 2.10 10.54
CA THR A 114 -2.54 3.17 10.44
C THR A 114 -1.97 4.55 10.77
N GLN A 115 -0.77 4.58 11.37
CA GLN A 115 -0.04 5.82 11.66
C GLN A 115 1.46 5.58 11.56
N LEU A 116 2.19 6.58 11.06
CA LEU A 116 3.64 6.59 10.93
C LEU A 116 4.16 7.94 11.41
N ASP A 117 5.16 7.94 12.29
CA ASP A 117 5.79 9.16 12.81
C ASP A 117 7.31 8.97 12.93
N ILE A 118 8.05 10.07 12.95
CA ILE A 118 9.46 10.05 13.31
C ILE A 118 9.57 10.42 14.78
N GLY A 119 10.34 9.64 15.53
CA GLY A 119 10.50 9.88 16.98
C GLY A 119 11.63 9.06 17.59
N ASP A 120 11.72 9.15 18.89
CA ASP A 120 12.73 8.46 19.68
C ASP A 120 12.27 7.06 20.11
N PHE A 121 13.19 6.10 20.12
CA PHE A 121 12.92 4.76 20.62
C PHE A 121 14.00 4.31 21.64
N PRO A 122 13.63 3.77 22.81
CA PRO A 122 12.24 3.63 23.30
C PRO A 122 11.56 5.00 23.50
N ILE A 123 10.23 5.06 23.27
CA ILE A 123 9.45 6.30 23.35
C ILE A 123 9.62 6.98 24.73
N ASN A 124 9.63 6.19 25.79
CA ASN A 124 9.96 6.66 27.13
C ASN A 124 11.39 6.20 27.49
N PRO A 125 12.27 7.10 27.95
CA PRO A 125 13.62 6.74 28.35
C PRO A 125 13.63 5.63 29.40
N ILE A 126 14.44 4.61 29.17
CA ILE A 126 14.63 3.49 30.11
C ILE A 126 16.01 3.64 30.74
N PRO A 127 16.13 3.68 32.08
CA PRO A 127 17.43 3.80 32.74
C PRO A 127 18.41 2.71 32.29
N GLY A 128 19.60 3.13 31.88
CA GLY A 128 20.67 2.24 31.37
C GLY A 128 20.51 1.76 29.93
N LYS A 129 19.48 2.22 29.20
CA LYS A 129 19.34 1.99 27.75
C LYS A 129 19.54 3.28 26.98
N GLU A 130 20.26 3.18 25.88
CA GLU A 130 20.41 4.28 24.92
C GLU A 130 19.06 4.55 24.23
N GLN A 131 18.70 5.81 24.08
CA GLN A 131 17.56 6.24 23.30
C GLN A 131 18.03 6.57 21.89
N LEU A 132 17.48 5.87 20.90
CA LEU A 132 17.78 6.06 19.50
C LEU A 132 16.85 7.13 18.93
N HIS A 133 17.40 8.12 18.26
CA HIS A 133 16.67 9.23 17.66
C HIS A 133 16.28 8.94 16.22
N ASN A 134 15.28 9.68 15.72
CA ASN A 134 14.85 9.64 14.32
C ASN A 134 14.44 8.24 13.83
N GLN A 135 13.79 7.45 14.67
CA GLN A 135 13.27 6.15 14.29
C GLN A 135 11.88 6.26 13.69
N LEU A 136 11.57 5.41 12.71
CA LEU A 136 10.19 5.25 12.23
C LEU A 136 9.36 4.55 13.30
N LEU A 137 8.38 5.25 13.85
CA LEU A 137 7.39 4.72 14.78
C LEU A 137 6.18 4.26 14.00
N MET A 138 5.99 2.95 13.94
CA MET A 138 4.97 2.30 13.12
C MET A 138 3.81 1.83 14.00
N THR A 139 2.68 2.53 13.94
CA THR A 139 1.52 2.24 14.77
C THR A 139 0.48 1.44 14.01
N ARG A 140 0.01 0.37 14.61
CA ARG A 140 -1.00 -0.51 14.04
C ARG A 140 -1.99 -1.02 15.08
N PRO A 141 -3.25 -1.30 14.70
CA PRO A 141 -4.20 -2.04 15.53
C PRO A 141 -3.75 -3.49 15.71
N ALA A 142 -3.96 -4.03 16.92
CA ALA A 142 -3.70 -5.41 17.28
C ALA A 142 -4.92 -6.00 18.00
N PHE A 143 -4.98 -7.33 18.12
CA PHE A 143 -6.03 -8.04 18.86
C PHE A 143 -7.46 -7.58 18.51
N GLY A 144 -7.80 -7.60 17.22
CA GLY A 144 -9.15 -7.21 16.76
C GLY A 144 -9.46 -5.71 16.86
N GLY A 145 -8.43 -4.87 16.97
CA GLY A 145 -8.57 -3.41 17.05
C GLY A 145 -8.72 -2.84 18.47
N ASN A 146 -8.76 -3.70 19.50
CA ASN A 146 -8.90 -3.27 20.89
C ASN A 146 -7.58 -2.75 21.49
N THR A 147 -6.47 -3.02 20.85
CA THR A 147 -5.14 -2.60 21.30
C THR A 147 -4.40 -1.95 20.15
N ILE A 148 -3.65 -0.90 20.44
CA ILE A 148 -2.77 -0.24 19.49
C ILE A 148 -1.32 -0.53 19.88
N ALA A 149 -0.50 -0.96 18.92
CA ALA A 149 0.91 -1.20 19.12
C ALA A 149 1.74 -0.25 18.26
N THR A 150 2.71 0.43 18.88
CA THR A 150 3.74 1.20 18.18
C THR A 150 5.03 0.40 18.16
N ILE A 151 5.55 0.15 16.97
CA ILE A 151 6.69 -0.73 16.72
C ILE A 151 7.79 0.08 16.05
N ALA A 152 9.05 -0.20 16.38
CA ALA A 152 10.22 0.36 15.71
C ALA A 152 11.14 -0.76 15.22
N CYS A 153 11.96 -0.48 14.21
CA CYS A 153 12.99 -1.38 13.69
C CYS A 153 14.37 -0.70 13.80
N PRO A 154 14.96 -0.64 15.00
CA PRO A 154 16.14 0.19 15.24
C PRO A 154 17.43 -0.34 14.60
N ASN A 155 17.55 -1.66 14.41
CA ASN A 155 18.83 -2.31 14.09
C ASN A 155 19.01 -2.63 12.60
N PHE A 156 17.95 -2.55 11.79
CA PHE A 156 17.97 -2.93 10.38
C PHE A 156 17.46 -1.82 9.48
N ARG A 157 17.93 -1.80 8.25
CA ARG A 157 17.53 -0.84 7.21
C ARG A 157 17.18 -1.56 5.91
N PRO A 158 16.24 -1.01 5.14
CA PRO A 158 15.34 0.08 5.53
C PRO A 158 14.37 -0.33 6.65
N GLN A 159 13.84 0.64 7.38
CA GLN A 159 12.69 0.44 8.26
C GLN A 159 11.45 0.28 7.36
N MET A 160 10.79 -0.88 7.39
CA MET A 160 9.71 -1.17 6.46
C MET A 160 8.34 -1.21 7.13
N ALA A 161 7.36 -0.65 6.43
CA ALA A 161 5.96 -0.75 6.81
C ALA A 161 5.06 -1.04 5.60
N THR A 162 4.02 -1.86 5.80
CA THR A 162 2.86 -1.79 4.92
C THR A 162 1.80 -0.90 5.56
N VAL A 163 1.17 -0.05 4.76
CA VAL A 163 0.21 0.98 5.23
C VAL A 163 -1.17 0.68 4.70
N ARG A 164 -2.16 0.69 5.59
CA ARG A 164 -3.56 0.46 5.24
C ARG A 164 -4.05 1.54 4.26
N PRO A 165 -4.71 1.19 3.15
CA PRO A 165 -5.32 2.16 2.25
C PRO A 165 -6.38 3.02 2.95
N GLY A 166 -6.48 4.30 2.58
CA GLY A 166 -7.48 5.22 3.08
C GLY A 166 -7.21 5.81 4.47
N VAL A 167 -6.02 5.56 5.07
CA VAL A 167 -5.67 6.10 6.39
C VAL A 167 -4.68 7.25 6.35
N MET A 168 -3.96 7.41 5.24
CA MET A 168 -3.06 8.53 5.04
C MET A 168 -3.68 9.54 4.07
N GLN A 169 -3.33 10.81 4.24
CA GLN A 169 -3.81 11.84 3.34
C GLN A 169 -2.88 11.95 2.12
N LYS A 170 -3.51 12.11 0.95
CA LYS A 170 -2.77 12.48 -0.26
C LYS A 170 -2.26 13.91 -0.11
N ALA A 171 -1.05 14.18 -0.60
CA ALA A 171 -0.58 15.55 -0.72
C ALA A 171 -1.46 16.33 -1.70
N GLU A 172 -1.49 17.64 -1.56
CA GLU A 172 -2.11 18.52 -2.55
C GLU A 172 -1.37 18.40 -3.89
N ARG A 173 -2.14 18.20 -4.96
CA ARG A 173 -1.57 18.07 -6.30
C ARG A 173 -1.04 19.42 -6.78
N VAL A 174 0.21 19.48 -7.20
CA VAL A 174 0.88 20.65 -7.78
C VAL A 174 1.08 20.40 -9.28
N PRO A 175 0.15 20.83 -10.16
CA PRO A 175 0.25 20.55 -11.58
C PRO A 175 1.54 21.08 -12.19
N GLY A 176 2.20 20.26 -12.99
CA GLY A 176 3.45 20.61 -13.66
C GLY A 176 4.70 20.51 -12.79
N ALA A 177 4.60 20.08 -11.53
CA ALA A 177 5.76 19.73 -10.74
C ALA A 177 6.57 18.62 -11.42
N LYS A 178 7.88 18.65 -11.28
CA LYS A 178 8.80 17.69 -11.91
C LYS A 178 9.66 17.03 -10.84
N ALA A 179 9.96 15.75 -11.08
CA ALA A 179 10.89 14.96 -10.28
C ALA A 179 12.09 14.54 -11.13
N GLU A 180 13.18 14.21 -10.47
CA GLU A 180 14.28 13.49 -11.12
C GLU A 180 13.84 12.06 -11.42
N VAL A 181 13.84 11.67 -12.70
CA VAL A 181 13.45 10.32 -13.13
C VAL A 181 14.70 9.49 -13.37
N ILE A 182 14.82 8.37 -12.65
CA ILE A 182 15.97 7.45 -12.71
C ILE A 182 15.46 6.12 -13.29
N GLU A 183 15.89 5.75 -14.48
CA GLU A 183 15.63 4.41 -15.03
C GLU A 183 16.58 3.40 -14.40
N PHE A 184 16.02 2.32 -13.85
CA PHE A 184 16.80 1.28 -13.20
C PHE A 184 16.46 -0.09 -13.76
N ASN A 185 17.48 -0.86 -14.14
CA ASN A 185 17.33 -2.23 -14.62
C ASN A 185 17.87 -3.22 -13.57
N PRO A 186 17.00 -4.05 -12.96
CA PRO A 186 17.42 -5.01 -11.94
C PRO A 186 18.17 -6.24 -12.48
N GLY A 187 18.19 -6.43 -13.81
CA GLY A 187 18.81 -7.60 -14.43
C GLY A 187 18.06 -8.89 -14.13
N PHE A 188 16.97 -9.17 -14.86
CA PHE A 188 16.23 -10.43 -14.68
C PHE A 188 17.00 -11.64 -15.22
N THR A 189 17.00 -12.73 -14.42
CA THR A 189 17.57 -14.02 -14.78
C THR A 189 16.46 -15.09 -14.84
N PRO A 190 16.70 -16.29 -15.42
CA PRO A 190 15.75 -17.39 -15.37
C PRO A 190 15.29 -17.73 -13.94
N ASP A 191 16.17 -17.55 -12.93
CA ASP A 191 15.86 -17.80 -11.53
C ASP A 191 14.86 -16.82 -10.90
N ASN A 192 14.49 -15.76 -11.63
CA ASN A 192 13.44 -14.83 -11.19
C ASN A 192 12.09 -15.11 -11.87
N LYS A 193 11.96 -16.20 -12.64
CA LYS A 193 10.84 -16.48 -13.55
C LYS A 193 10.23 -17.87 -13.31
N TYR A 194 9.99 -18.25 -12.06
CA TYR A 194 9.48 -19.60 -11.72
C TYR A 194 8.02 -19.84 -12.10
N VAL A 195 7.25 -18.79 -12.34
CA VAL A 195 5.81 -18.87 -12.57
C VAL A 195 5.48 -18.22 -13.90
N GLU A 196 4.75 -18.93 -14.74
CA GLU A 196 4.19 -18.45 -15.99
C GLU A 196 2.68 -18.27 -15.84
N ILE A 197 2.16 -17.12 -16.30
CA ILE A 197 0.73 -16.86 -16.32
C ILE A 197 0.16 -17.40 -17.63
N LEU A 198 -0.58 -18.50 -17.55
CA LEU A 198 -1.18 -19.13 -18.71
C LEU A 198 -2.43 -18.41 -19.20
N LYS A 199 -3.24 -17.88 -18.26
CA LYS A 199 -4.49 -17.18 -18.58
C LYS A 199 -4.90 -16.25 -17.45
N ILE A 200 -5.37 -15.06 -17.80
CA ILE A 200 -6.04 -14.12 -16.91
C ILE A 200 -7.53 -14.13 -17.25
N VAL A 201 -8.36 -14.40 -16.25
CA VAL A 201 -9.81 -14.31 -16.38
C VAL A 201 -10.27 -13.13 -15.53
N LYS A 202 -10.60 -12.02 -16.19
CA LYS A 202 -11.23 -10.87 -15.52
C LYS A 202 -12.74 -11.17 -15.45
N SER A 203 -13.31 -11.23 -14.24
CA SER A 203 -14.77 -11.17 -14.08
C SER A 203 -15.18 -9.71 -14.25
N VAL A 204 -16.09 -9.47 -15.18
CA VAL A 204 -16.75 -8.17 -15.28
C VAL A 204 -17.85 -8.20 -14.23
N SER A 205 -17.66 -7.51 -13.11
CA SER A 205 -18.72 -7.28 -12.14
C SER A 205 -19.40 -5.97 -12.53
N ASP A 206 -20.70 -6.02 -12.81
CA ASP A 206 -21.53 -4.82 -13.02
C ASP A 206 -21.84 -4.11 -11.69
N VAL A 207 -21.31 -4.60 -10.57
CA VAL A 207 -21.49 -4.04 -9.24
C VAL A 207 -20.46 -2.93 -9.01
N ALA A 208 -20.94 -1.75 -8.62
CA ALA A 208 -20.06 -0.63 -8.26
C ALA A 208 -19.09 -1.05 -7.14
N ASP A 209 -17.81 -0.72 -7.31
CA ASP A 209 -16.82 -0.96 -6.25
C ASP A 209 -17.24 -0.20 -4.99
N ILE A 210 -17.36 -0.93 -3.88
CA ILE A 210 -17.70 -0.33 -2.59
C ILE A 210 -16.68 0.72 -2.13
N MET A 211 -15.46 0.70 -2.67
CA MET A 211 -14.42 1.70 -2.38
C MET A 211 -14.69 3.05 -3.03
N ASP A 212 -15.47 3.09 -4.12
CA ASP A 212 -15.83 4.31 -4.84
C ASP A 212 -17.17 4.90 -4.36
N ALA A 213 -17.90 4.15 -3.54
CA ALA A 213 -19.21 4.58 -3.05
C ALA A 213 -19.08 5.72 -2.02
N LYS A 214 -19.78 6.83 -2.26
CA LYS A 214 -19.86 7.96 -1.31
C LYS A 214 -20.70 7.63 -0.08
N ILE A 215 -21.74 6.81 -0.24
CA ILE A 215 -22.65 6.38 0.82
C ILE A 215 -22.78 4.87 0.73
N LEU A 216 -22.45 4.17 1.81
CA LEU A 216 -22.65 2.73 1.92
C LEU A 216 -23.74 2.42 2.95
N VAL A 217 -24.77 1.66 2.54
CA VAL A 217 -25.78 1.10 3.42
C VAL A 217 -25.44 -0.37 3.64
N SER A 218 -24.90 -0.70 4.81
CA SER A 218 -24.31 -2.02 5.05
C SER A 218 -25.15 -2.89 5.97
N GLY A 219 -25.43 -4.13 5.54
CA GLY A 219 -26.13 -5.15 6.32
C GLY A 219 -25.21 -6.21 6.90
N GLY A 220 -25.50 -6.61 8.13
CA GLY A 220 -24.84 -7.73 8.79
C GLY A 220 -25.80 -8.91 9.03
N ARG A 221 -25.34 -9.94 9.74
CA ARG A 221 -26.14 -11.12 10.10
C ARG A 221 -27.42 -10.74 10.86
N GLY A 222 -27.45 -9.60 11.58
CA GLY A 222 -28.63 -9.10 12.28
C GLY A 222 -29.82 -8.74 11.39
N VAL A 223 -29.62 -8.61 10.07
CA VAL A 223 -30.73 -8.46 9.09
C VAL A 223 -31.64 -9.68 9.07
N GLY A 224 -31.15 -10.87 9.39
CA GLY A 224 -31.90 -12.08 9.66
C GLY A 224 -32.19 -12.95 8.43
N SER A 225 -32.43 -12.39 7.25
CA SER A 225 -32.63 -13.14 6.01
C SER A 225 -32.27 -12.34 4.76
N ALA A 226 -32.17 -13.01 3.60
CA ALA A 226 -31.90 -12.36 2.31
C ALA A 226 -33.03 -11.38 1.92
N GLU A 227 -34.30 -11.74 2.23
CA GLU A 227 -35.45 -10.92 1.88
C GLU A 227 -35.45 -9.58 2.61
N ASN A 228 -34.96 -9.54 3.84
CA ASN A 228 -34.90 -8.33 4.66
C ASN A 228 -33.89 -7.31 4.13
N PHE A 229 -32.98 -7.72 3.22
CA PHE A 229 -32.05 -6.78 2.56
C PHE A 229 -32.79 -5.75 1.71
N LYS A 230 -34.04 -6.02 1.31
CA LYS A 230 -34.87 -5.03 0.62
C LYS A 230 -34.99 -3.72 1.40
N LEU A 231 -35.00 -3.78 2.72
CA LEU A 231 -35.06 -2.58 3.58
C LEU A 231 -33.80 -1.72 3.44
N LEU A 232 -32.65 -2.34 3.21
CA LEU A 232 -31.37 -1.67 2.96
C LEU A 232 -31.28 -1.16 1.51
N ASP A 233 -31.83 -1.93 0.57
CA ASP A 233 -31.92 -1.53 -0.83
C ASP A 233 -32.81 -0.27 -0.97
N ASP A 234 -33.98 -0.24 -0.33
CA ASP A 234 -34.90 0.91 -0.30
C ASP A 234 -34.25 2.15 0.36
N LEU A 235 -33.49 1.95 1.44
CA LEU A 235 -32.77 3.06 2.10
C LEU A 235 -31.62 3.60 1.23
N ALA A 236 -30.89 2.70 0.58
CA ALA A 236 -29.80 3.10 -0.31
C ALA A 236 -30.32 3.89 -1.52
N GLU A 237 -31.47 3.50 -2.08
CA GLU A 237 -32.12 4.24 -3.17
C GLU A 237 -32.46 5.67 -2.75
N VAL A 238 -33.07 5.86 -1.57
CA VAL A 238 -33.41 7.20 -1.04
C VAL A 238 -32.17 8.06 -0.81
N LEU A 239 -31.05 7.45 -0.37
CA LEU A 239 -29.81 8.18 -0.06
C LEU A 239 -28.91 8.36 -1.29
N GLY A 240 -29.21 7.74 -2.43
CA GLY A 240 -28.33 7.68 -3.59
C GLY A 240 -27.02 6.92 -3.27
N GLY A 241 -27.12 5.90 -2.41
CA GLY A 241 -26.00 5.11 -1.94
C GLY A 241 -25.95 3.70 -2.54
N THR A 242 -24.95 2.92 -2.15
CA THR A 242 -24.73 1.52 -2.56
C THR A 242 -24.97 0.60 -1.37
N VAL A 243 -25.64 -0.53 -1.60
CA VAL A 243 -25.80 -1.55 -0.56
C VAL A 243 -24.58 -2.43 -0.50
N SER A 244 -24.09 -2.69 0.71
CA SER A 244 -23.02 -3.64 0.96
C SER A 244 -23.37 -4.60 2.10
N CYS A 245 -22.55 -5.61 2.32
CA CYS A 245 -22.81 -6.56 3.38
C CYS A 245 -21.52 -7.07 4.06
N SER A 246 -21.67 -7.57 5.28
CA SER A 246 -20.56 -8.22 5.97
C SER A 246 -20.30 -9.62 5.40
N ARG A 247 -19.08 -10.13 5.57
CA ARG A 247 -18.68 -11.48 5.15
C ARG A 247 -19.64 -12.56 5.69
N ALA A 248 -20.17 -12.40 6.88
CA ALA A 248 -21.11 -13.35 7.48
C ALA A 248 -22.43 -13.48 6.69
N VAL A 249 -22.83 -12.46 5.94
CA VAL A 249 -23.99 -12.46 5.04
C VAL A 249 -23.67 -13.23 3.77
N VAL A 250 -22.47 -13.01 3.22
CA VAL A 250 -21.97 -13.74 2.05
C VAL A 250 -21.84 -15.23 2.37
N ASP A 251 -21.23 -15.56 3.52
CA ASP A 251 -21.06 -16.95 3.97
C ASP A 251 -22.41 -17.64 4.22
N ALA A 252 -23.46 -16.89 4.56
CA ALA A 252 -24.84 -17.40 4.68
C ALA A 252 -25.59 -17.49 3.34
N GLY A 253 -24.98 -17.04 2.24
CA GLY A 253 -25.59 -17.06 0.89
C GLY A 253 -26.72 -16.05 0.68
N TRP A 254 -26.83 -15.01 1.52
CA TRP A 254 -27.91 -14.01 1.41
C TRP A 254 -27.63 -12.91 0.36
N LYS A 255 -26.38 -12.57 0.17
CA LYS A 255 -25.90 -11.68 -0.91
C LYS A 255 -24.64 -12.28 -1.53
N PRO A 256 -24.37 -12.04 -2.82
CA PRO A 256 -23.13 -12.48 -3.44
C PRO A 256 -21.92 -11.77 -2.81
N LYS A 257 -20.73 -12.27 -3.13
CA LYS A 257 -19.46 -11.67 -2.65
C LYS A 257 -19.14 -10.37 -3.37
N ASP A 258 -19.60 -10.27 -4.62
CA ASP A 258 -19.32 -9.18 -5.54
C ASP A 258 -20.59 -8.39 -5.79
#